data_8037fdf06472d8fe2d39a6143bb4c2f4
#
_entry.id   8037fdf06472d8fe2d39a6143bb4c2f4
#
_cell.length_a   1.000
_cell.length_b   1.000
_cell.length_c   1.000
_cell.angle_alpha   90.00
_cell.angle_beta   90.00
_cell.angle_gamma   90.00
#
_symmetry.space_group_name_H-M   'P 1'
#
loop_
_entity.id
_entity.type
_entity.pdbx_description
1 polymer ?
#
loop_
_entity_poly.entity_id
_entity_poly.type
_entity_poly.pdbx_seq_one_letter_code
_entity_poly.pdbx_strand_id
1 'polypeptide(L)' 'MNYPRLYKTEKGEIINLSMITQMYKYNDDICIIELVSGSKCTVTEEEMERIYNMYKVLTQPIKRR' A
#
# COMPACT_ATOMS: atom_id res chain seq x y z
N MET A 1 -12.77 -3.96 -17.02
CA MET A 1 -13.25 -3.11 -15.94
C MET A 1 -12.24 -3.04 -14.80
N ASN A 2 -11.95 -1.85 -14.36
CA ASN A 2 -10.97 -1.65 -13.30
C ASN A 2 -11.64 -1.17 -12.04
N TYR A 3 -11.38 -1.89 -10.99
CA TYR A 3 -11.84 -1.47 -9.69
C TYR A 3 -10.69 -0.88 -8.92
N PRO A 4 -10.89 0.23 -8.25
CA PRO A 4 -9.84 0.71 -7.38
C PRO A 4 -9.56 -0.32 -6.31
N ARG A 5 -8.32 -0.52 -6.02
CA ARG A 5 -7.92 -1.41 -4.94
C ARG A 5 -7.77 -0.58 -3.70
N LEU A 6 -8.66 -0.79 -2.77
CA LEU A 6 -8.67 -0.01 -1.55
C LEU A 6 -8.27 -0.88 -0.38
N TYR A 7 -7.54 -0.30 0.53
CA TYR A 7 -7.15 -0.98 1.75
C TYR A 7 -7.55 -0.12 2.94
N LYS A 8 -8.22 -0.72 3.90
CA LYS A 8 -8.59 -0.01 5.11
C LYS A 8 -7.59 -0.38 6.20
N THR A 9 -6.91 0.61 6.74
CA THR A 9 -5.94 0.36 7.79
C THR A 9 -6.63 0.10 9.11
N GLU A 10 -5.86 -0.40 10.04
CA GLU A 10 -6.40 -0.65 11.37
C GLU A 10 -6.85 0.63 12.06
N LYS A 11 -6.28 1.74 11.67
CA LYS A 11 -6.69 3.03 12.19
C LYS A 11 -7.95 3.57 11.52
N GLY A 12 -8.43 2.90 10.51
CA GLY A 12 -9.64 3.34 9.83
C GLY A 12 -9.40 4.19 8.60
N GLU A 13 -8.17 4.37 8.20
CA GLU A 13 -7.87 5.10 6.98
C GLU A 13 -8.03 4.21 5.77
N ILE A 14 -8.48 4.79 4.68
CA ILE A 14 -8.66 4.05 3.45
C ILE A 14 -7.64 4.54 2.44
N ILE A 15 -6.86 3.62 1.92
CA ILE A 15 -5.78 3.92 1.00
C ILE A 15 -6.08 3.33 -0.35
N ASN A 16 -5.96 4.15 -1.39
CA ASN A 16 -6.04 3.67 -2.75
C ASN A 16 -4.67 3.17 -3.15
N LEU A 17 -4.56 1.87 -3.37
CA LEU A 17 -3.25 1.26 -3.60
C LEU A 17 -2.57 1.77 -4.85
N SER A 18 -3.35 2.18 -5.84
CA SER A 18 -2.75 2.69 -7.06
C SER A 18 -2.16 4.09 -6.89
N MET A 19 -2.39 4.71 -5.75
CA MET A 19 -1.84 6.03 -5.46
C MET A 19 -0.58 5.98 -4.61
N ILE A 20 -0.09 4.81 -4.32
CA ILE A 20 1.09 4.67 -3.49
C ILE A 20 2.33 4.93 -4.33
N THR A 21 3.20 5.82 -3.85
CA THR A 21 4.45 6.09 -4.53
C THR A 21 5.60 5.36 -3.88
N GLN A 22 5.57 5.20 -2.56
CA GLN A 22 6.60 4.41 -1.92
C GLN A 22 6.16 4.02 -0.53
N MET A 23 6.77 2.96 -0.04
CA MET A 23 6.54 2.46 1.31
C MET A 23 7.89 2.15 1.90
N TYR A 24 8.06 2.49 3.17
CA TYR A 24 9.32 2.22 3.81
C TYR A 24 9.14 2.09 5.31
N LYS A 25 10.13 1.48 5.92
CA LYS A 25 10.13 1.28 7.35
C LYS A 25 10.73 2.51 8.02
N TYR A 26 9.97 3.11 8.92
CA TYR A 26 10.44 4.30 9.62
C TYR A 26 11.23 3.92 10.86
N ASN A 27 10.71 2.96 11.64
CA ASN A 27 11.42 2.42 12.79
C ASN A 27 10.87 1.02 13.02
N ASP A 28 11.23 0.42 14.15
CA ASP A 28 10.88 -0.98 14.38
C ASP A 28 9.37 -1.22 14.42
N ASP A 29 8.60 -0.21 14.77
CA ASP A 29 7.17 -0.38 14.95
C ASP A 29 6.33 0.27 13.87
N ILE A 30 6.90 1.20 13.12
CA ILE A 30 6.12 2.04 12.23
C ILE A 30 6.67 2.00 10.82
N CYS A 31 5.79 1.80 9.88
CA CYS A 31 6.10 1.90 8.47
C CYS A 31 5.30 3.06 7.89
N ILE A 32 5.83 3.65 6.82
CA ILE A 32 5.20 4.81 6.22
C ILE A 32 4.85 4.50 4.78
N ILE A 33 3.64 4.89 4.41
CA ILE A 33 3.17 4.76 3.04
C ILE A 33 2.94 6.17 2.52
N GLU A 34 3.64 6.50 1.44
CA GLU A 34 3.49 7.81 0.82
C GLU A 34 2.61 7.69 -0.41
N LEU A 35 1.73 8.67 -0.54
CA LEU A 35 0.78 8.69 -1.63
C LEU A 35 1.15 9.79 -2.61
N VAL A 36 0.64 9.68 -3.81
CA VAL A 36 0.97 10.61 -4.88
C VAL A 36 0.54 12.03 -4.53
N SER A 37 -0.43 12.18 -3.65
CA SER A 37 -0.88 13.49 -3.21
C SER A 37 0.09 14.15 -2.24
N GLY A 38 1.09 13.42 -1.78
CA GLY A 38 2.00 13.92 -0.76
C GLY A 38 1.59 13.51 0.64
N SER A 39 0.44 12.89 0.79
CA SER A 39 0.00 12.41 2.09
C SER A 39 0.81 11.20 2.52
N LYS A 40 0.91 11.03 3.82
CA LYS A 40 1.62 9.88 4.37
C LYS A 40 0.72 9.19 5.39
N CYS A 41 0.78 7.87 5.38
CA CYS A 41 0.04 7.06 6.34
C CYS A 41 1.02 6.21 7.12
N THR A 42 0.76 6.05 8.41
CA THR A 42 1.58 5.16 9.21
C THR A 42 0.84 3.87 9.45
N VAL A 43 1.55 2.77 9.30
CA VAL A 43 0.97 1.45 9.47
C VAL A 43 1.98 0.57 10.20
N THR A 44 1.52 -0.58 10.65
CA THR A 44 2.43 -1.55 11.23
C THR A 44 3.16 -2.30 10.13
N GLU A 45 4.20 -3.00 10.53
CA GLU A 45 4.95 -3.79 9.57
C GLU A 45 4.07 -4.88 8.96
N GLU A 46 3.22 -5.47 9.77
CA GLU A 46 2.29 -6.47 9.26
C GLU A 46 1.36 -5.90 8.20
N GLU A 47 0.85 -4.72 8.47
CA GLU A 47 -0.02 -4.07 7.51
C GLU A 47 0.72 -3.71 6.24
N MET A 48 1.93 -3.22 6.39
CA MET A 48 2.71 -2.87 5.21
C MET A 48 2.94 -4.09 4.35
N GLU A 49 3.18 -5.23 4.97
CA GLU A 49 3.38 -6.44 4.20
C GLU A 49 2.13 -6.86 3.46
N ARG A 50 0.98 -6.74 4.11
CA ARG A 50 -0.28 -7.02 3.43
C ARG A 50 -0.50 -6.10 2.26
N ILE A 51 -0.26 -4.83 2.48
CA ILE A 51 -0.44 -3.84 1.43
C ILE A 51 0.54 -4.08 0.29
N TYR A 52 1.76 -4.41 0.62
CA TYR A 52 2.76 -4.68 -0.40
C TYR A 52 2.36 -5.88 -1.26
N ASN A 53 1.84 -6.92 -0.63
CA ASN A 53 1.42 -8.09 -1.39
C ASN A 53 0.27 -7.78 -2.31
N MET A 54 -0.67 -6.97 -1.85
CA MET A 54 -1.77 -6.55 -2.70
C MET A 54 -1.28 -5.65 -3.84
N TYR A 55 -0.40 -4.73 -3.51
CA TYR A 55 0.16 -3.83 -4.50
C TYR A 55 0.95 -4.59 -5.55
N LYS A 56 1.68 -5.59 -5.11
CA LYS A 56 2.50 -6.40 -6.01
C LYS A 56 1.63 -7.10 -7.04
N VAL A 57 0.52 -7.66 -6.59
CA VAL A 57 -0.40 -8.31 -7.52
C VAL A 57 -0.98 -7.30 -8.50
N LEU A 58 -1.31 -6.12 -7.99
CA LEU A 58 -1.93 -5.10 -8.82
C LEU A 58 -1.01 -4.61 -9.93
N THR A 59 0.28 -4.46 -9.63
CA THR A 59 1.22 -3.87 -10.58
C THR A 59 2.02 -4.91 -11.33
N GLN A 60 1.93 -6.15 -10.94
CA GLN A 60 2.72 -7.19 -11.55
C GLN A 60 2.28 -7.41 -12.98
N PRO A 61 3.22 -7.45 -13.93
CA PRO A 61 2.83 -7.72 -15.31
C PRO A 61 2.31 -9.13 -15.45
N ILE A 62 1.41 -9.29 -16.39
CA ILE A 62 0.84 -10.59 -16.65
C ILE A 62 1.85 -11.42 -17.41
N LYS A 63 2.10 -12.60 -16.89
CA LYS A 63 2.99 -13.51 -17.55
C LYS A 63 2.23 -14.35 -18.53
N ARG A 64 2.70 -14.37 -19.72
CA ARG A 64 2.08 -15.19 -20.76
C ARG A 64 3.08 -16.20 -21.19
N ARG A 65 2.53 -17.28 -21.54
CA ARG A 65 3.47 -18.27 -21.97
C ARG A 65 3.06 -18.81 -23.24
#